data_582c2fa9ef857c2d93341d367dcdb9ed
#
_entry.id   582c2fa9ef857c2d93341d367dcdb9ed
#
_cell.length_a   1.000
_cell.length_b   1.000
_cell.length_c   1.000
_cell.angle_alpha   90.00
_cell.angle_beta   90.00
_cell.angle_gamma   90.00
#
_symmetry.space_group_name_H-M   'P 1'
#
loop_
_entity.id
_entity.type
_entity.pdbx_description
1 polymer ?
#
loop_
_entity_poly.entity_id
_entity_poly.type
_entity_poly.pdbx_seq_one_letter_code
_entity_poly.pdbx_strand_id
1 'polypeptide(L)'
;DPVCMAENDNDLTYCAWNWTTRSYANPKLKPERSRQFSLGAVMAPTRNTNISLDYWNIQKKDLISNIGTDVILNNLDKYENLVHRYGENEGLCEYDPGSIDICYIELRKENRGRQLMSGLDLGLSVSDIRTGVGTFAARLNGTWTLKSKQQTANDTPYYSNLGQFVNDGV
;
A
#
# COMPACT_ATOMS: atom_id res chain seq x y z
N ASP A 1 -20.50 1.01 11.52
CA ASP A 1 -20.51 1.75 12.77
C ASP A 1 -20.80 0.78 13.92
N PRO A 2 -19.88 0.64 14.89
CA PRO A 2 -20.07 -0.26 16.05
C PRO A 2 -21.33 0.06 16.86
N VAL A 3 -21.71 1.34 16.93
CA VAL A 3 -22.91 1.77 17.65
C VAL A 3 -24.17 1.30 16.91
N CYS A 4 -24.23 1.52 15.59
CA CYS A 4 -25.34 1.04 14.77
C CYS A 4 -25.51 -0.48 14.86
N MET A 5 -24.39 -1.23 14.84
CA MET A 5 -24.43 -2.70 14.94
C MET A 5 -24.95 -3.17 16.30
N ALA A 6 -24.56 -2.48 17.38
CA ALA A 6 -25.04 -2.82 18.72
C ALA A 6 -26.54 -2.55 18.89
N GLU A 7 -27.08 -1.53 18.23
CA GLU A 7 -28.51 -1.16 18.29
C GLU A 7 -29.40 -2.00 17.37
N ASN A 8 -28.83 -2.63 16.33
CA ASN A 8 -29.58 -3.40 15.32
C ASN A 8 -29.24 -4.90 15.34
N ASP A 9 -28.95 -5.48 16.49
CA ASP A 9 -28.68 -6.92 16.67
C ASP A 9 -27.61 -7.48 15.70
N ASN A 10 -26.61 -6.65 15.35
CA ASN A 10 -25.57 -6.95 14.37
C ASN A 10 -26.07 -7.18 12.92
N ASP A 11 -27.23 -6.66 12.57
CA ASP A 11 -27.75 -6.73 11.21
C ASP A 11 -26.99 -5.74 10.29
N LEU A 12 -26.10 -6.28 9.47
CA LEU A 12 -25.31 -5.53 8.52
C LEU A 12 -26.14 -4.83 7.43
N THR A 13 -27.37 -5.27 7.20
CA THR A 13 -28.26 -4.69 6.19
C THR A 13 -28.60 -3.22 6.51
N TYR A 14 -28.71 -2.91 7.78
CA TYR A 14 -29.00 -1.55 8.24
C TYR A 14 -27.76 -0.70 8.48
N CYS A 15 -26.59 -1.34 8.67
CA CYS A 15 -25.36 -0.67 9.09
C CYS A 15 -24.28 -0.62 8.01
N ALA A 16 -24.51 -1.22 6.84
CA ALA A 16 -23.59 -1.17 5.69
C ALA A 16 -23.76 0.16 4.94
N TRP A 17 -23.12 1.20 5.41
CA TRP A 17 -23.16 2.53 4.80
C TRP A 17 -21.85 2.85 4.09
N ASN A 18 -21.95 3.47 2.91
CA ASN A 18 -20.85 4.15 2.29
C ASN A 18 -20.62 5.48 2.99
N TRP A 19 -19.62 5.53 3.86
CA TRP A 19 -19.28 6.74 4.59
C TRP A 19 -18.81 7.83 3.65
N THR A 20 -19.32 9.04 3.79
CA THR A 20 -18.76 10.21 3.14
C THR A 20 -17.40 10.49 3.76
N THR A 21 -16.36 10.57 2.94
CA THR A 21 -15.01 10.91 3.40
C THR A 21 -14.59 12.26 2.85
N ARG A 22 -13.88 13.05 3.66
CA ARG A 22 -13.31 14.34 3.25
C ARG A 22 -11.82 14.36 3.51
N SER A 23 -11.04 14.61 2.47
CA SER A 23 -9.58 14.69 2.58
C SER A 23 -9.13 16.12 2.85
N TYR A 24 -8.31 16.29 3.88
CA TYR A 24 -7.72 17.57 4.25
C TYR A 24 -6.21 17.58 4.06
N ALA A 25 -5.67 18.74 3.75
CA ALA A 25 -4.24 18.94 3.65
C ALA A 25 -3.58 18.82 5.03
N ASN A 26 -2.42 18.17 5.08
CA ASN A 26 -1.60 18.12 6.29
C ASN A 26 -0.28 18.89 6.06
N PRO A 27 -0.15 20.11 6.57
CA PRO A 27 1.07 20.92 6.41
C PRO A 27 2.29 20.36 7.17
N LYS A 28 2.09 19.35 8.03
CA LYS A 28 3.15 18.70 8.81
C LYS A 28 3.77 17.50 8.11
N LEU A 29 3.37 17.23 6.85
CA LEU A 29 3.95 16.12 6.09
C LEU A 29 5.44 16.31 5.87
N LYS A 30 6.18 15.23 6.09
CA LYS A 30 7.60 15.12 5.77
C LYS A 30 7.78 14.34 4.48
N PRO A 31 8.88 14.55 3.74
CA PRO A 31 9.19 13.73 2.57
C PRO A 31 9.35 12.24 2.95
N GLU A 32 8.88 11.36 2.08
CA GLU A 32 9.21 9.95 2.15
C GLU A 32 10.72 9.75 1.96
N ARG A 33 11.27 8.77 2.64
CA ARG A 33 12.71 8.44 2.55
C ARG A 33 12.89 7.05 1.99
N SER A 34 13.76 6.94 0.99
CA SER A 34 14.17 5.65 0.43
C SER A 34 15.68 5.45 0.60
N ARG A 35 16.05 4.23 1.00
CA ARG A 35 17.42 3.74 0.95
C ARG A 35 17.43 2.54 0.03
N GLN A 36 18.33 2.58 -0.96
CA GLN A 36 18.47 1.52 -1.93
C GLN A 36 19.93 1.02 -1.95
N PHE A 37 20.08 -0.28 -2.15
CA PHE A 37 21.35 -0.93 -2.38
C PHE A 37 21.16 -1.95 -3.49
N SER A 38 22.09 -2.00 -4.43
CA SER A 38 22.16 -3.06 -5.43
C SER A 38 23.61 -3.51 -5.65
N LEU A 39 23.75 -4.79 -5.93
CA LEU A 39 25.01 -5.42 -6.27
C LEU A 39 24.76 -6.40 -7.39
N GLY A 40 25.46 -6.22 -8.52
CA GLY A 40 25.30 -7.06 -9.69
C GLY A 40 26.61 -7.55 -10.26
N ALA A 41 26.51 -8.64 -11.00
CA ALA A 41 27.61 -9.22 -11.76
C ALA A 41 27.13 -9.52 -13.18
N VAL A 42 28.01 -9.29 -14.13
CA VAL A 42 27.81 -9.65 -15.55
C VAL A 42 28.94 -10.58 -15.98
N MET A 43 28.56 -11.68 -16.61
CA MET A 43 29.48 -12.65 -17.21
C MET A 43 29.24 -12.75 -18.72
N ALA A 44 30.31 -12.81 -19.48
CA ALA A 44 30.24 -13.09 -20.91
C ALA A 44 31.07 -14.38 -21.19
N PRO A 45 30.50 -15.58 -20.93
CA PRO A 45 31.23 -16.84 -21.09
C PRO A 45 31.61 -17.11 -22.54
N THR A 46 30.91 -16.53 -23.48
CA THR A 46 31.28 -16.51 -24.90
C THR A 46 31.10 -15.12 -25.47
N ARG A 47 31.61 -14.87 -26.69
CA ARG A 47 31.43 -13.58 -27.38
C ARG A 47 29.95 -13.22 -27.66
N ASN A 48 29.10 -14.22 -27.68
CA ASN A 48 27.71 -14.11 -28.07
C ASN A 48 26.74 -14.29 -26.91
N THR A 49 27.23 -14.55 -25.69
CA THR A 49 26.38 -14.84 -24.52
C THR A 49 26.71 -13.87 -23.39
N ASN A 50 25.72 -13.22 -22.85
CA ASN A 50 25.80 -12.41 -21.64
C ASN A 50 24.82 -12.93 -20.60
N ILE A 51 25.27 -13.03 -19.38
CA ILE A 51 24.50 -13.41 -18.20
C ILE A 51 24.68 -12.29 -17.18
N SER A 52 23.59 -11.76 -16.67
CA SER A 52 23.58 -10.80 -15.56
C SER A 52 22.81 -11.34 -14.38
N LEU A 53 23.29 -11.05 -13.20
CA LEU A 53 22.63 -11.33 -11.94
C LEU A 53 22.77 -10.12 -11.03
N ASP A 54 21.65 -9.52 -10.63
CA ASP A 54 21.63 -8.34 -9.79
C ASP A 54 20.79 -8.62 -8.55
N TYR A 55 21.36 -8.42 -7.38
CA TYR A 55 20.65 -8.36 -6.12
C TYR A 55 20.28 -6.91 -5.83
N TRP A 56 19.03 -6.66 -5.43
CA TRP A 56 18.58 -5.34 -5.02
C TRP A 56 17.83 -5.38 -3.69
N ASN A 57 17.95 -4.31 -2.93
CA ASN A 57 17.24 -4.09 -1.67
C ASN A 57 16.77 -2.64 -1.59
N ILE A 58 15.49 -2.46 -1.28
CA ILE A 58 14.84 -1.15 -1.18
C ILE A 58 14.13 -1.08 0.16
N GLN A 59 14.41 -0.03 0.92
CA GLN A 59 13.76 0.29 2.18
C GLN A 59 13.14 1.67 2.07
N LYS A 60 11.82 1.75 2.25
CA LYS A 60 11.09 3.03 2.33
C LYS A 60 10.59 3.25 3.74
N LYS A 61 10.67 4.49 4.20
CA LYS A 61 10.19 4.95 5.50
C LYS A 61 9.36 6.21 5.32
N ASP A 62 8.54 6.51 6.32
CA ASP A 62 7.71 7.70 6.35
C ASP A 62 6.76 7.76 5.15
N LEU A 63 6.24 6.59 4.70
CA LEU A 63 5.28 6.50 3.60
C LEU A 63 4.06 7.36 3.88
N ILE A 64 3.66 8.15 2.89
CA ILE A 64 2.51 9.04 3.01
C ILE A 64 1.24 8.26 2.62
N SER A 65 0.37 8.05 3.59
CA SER A 65 -0.90 7.36 3.40
C SER A 65 -2.01 7.94 4.28
N ASN A 66 -3.26 7.67 3.94
CA ASN A 66 -4.40 7.94 4.82
C ASN A 66 -4.51 6.83 5.88
N ILE A 67 -5.16 7.17 6.99
CA ILE A 67 -5.70 6.17 7.91
C ILE A 67 -6.95 5.58 7.23
N GLY A 68 -7.07 4.26 7.18
CA GLY A 68 -8.28 3.62 6.67
C GLY A 68 -9.50 3.96 7.54
N THR A 69 -10.66 4.11 6.93
CA THR A 69 -11.91 4.39 7.65
C THR A 69 -12.27 3.31 8.64
N ASP A 70 -11.99 2.04 8.28
CA ASP A 70 -12.13 0.88 9.16
C ASP A 70 -11.27 0.99 10.42
N VAL A 71 -10.02 1.46 10.28
CA VAL A 71 -9.12 1.68 11.43
C VAL A 71 -9.63 2.80 12.32
N ILE A 72 -10.17 3.88 11.74
CA ILE A 72 -10.75 5.00 12.50
C ILE A 72 -11.96 4.51 13.29
N LEU A 73 -12.89 3.82 12.64
CA LEU A 73 -14.14 3.37 13.25
C LEU A 73 -13.92 2.29 14.32
N ASN A 74 -12.93 1.42 14.15
CA ASN A 74 -12.59 0.40 15.14
C ASN A 74 -11.77 0.92 16.33
N ASN A 75 -11.34 2.18 16.29
CA ASN A 75 -10.53 2.81 17.33
C ASN A 75 -11.03 4.24 17.61
N LEU A 76 -12.33 4.39 17.85
CA LEU A 76 -12.99 5.68 18.05
C LEU A 76 -12.41 6.45 19.24
N ASP A 77 -11.99 5.76 20.32
CA ASP A 77 -11.31 6.35 21.46
C ASP A 77 -10.07 7.17 21.08
N LYS A 78 -9.39 6.77 20.02
CA LYS A 78 -8.17 7.42 19.52
C LYS A 78 -8.44 8.44 18.41
N TYR A 79 -9.47 8.22 17.61
CA TYR A 79 -9.73 8.95 16.37
C TYR A 79 -11.10 9.64 16.34
N GLU A 80 -11.74 9.81 17.51
CA GLU A 80 -13.04 10.47 17.61
C GLU A 80 -13.07 11.85 16.94
N ASN A 81 -11.98 12.59 17.05
CA ASN A 81 -11.83 13.91 16.43
C ASN A 81 -11.81 13.91 14.89
N LEU A 82 -11.73 12.74 14.26
CA LEU A 82 -11.81 12.57 12.81
C LEU A 82 -13.21 12.16 12.34
N VAL A 83 -14.12 11.83 13.26
CA VAL A 83 -15.49 11.40 12.96
C VAL A 83 -16.42 12.55 13.28
N HIS A 84 -17.05 13.10 12.26
CA HIS A 84 -17.99 14.20 12.38
C HIS A 84 -19.41 13.68 12.26
N ARG A 85 -20.24 13.95 13.28
CA ARG A 85 -21.62 13.50 13.34
C ARG A 85 -22.57 14.63 12.95
N TYR A 86 -23.80 14.28 12.56
CA TYR A 86 -24.84 15.26 12.33
C TYR A 86 -25.13 16.03 13.63
N GLY A 87 -25.37 17.33 13.51
CA GLY A 87 -25.66 18.21 14.66
C GLY A 87 -24.43 18.79 15.37
N GLU A 88 -23.22 18.31 15.11
CA GLU A 88 -22.01 18.80 15.78
C GLU A 88 -21.34 19.99 15.08
N ASN A 89 -21.58 20.18 13.78
CA ASN A 89 -20.93 21.21 12.98
C ASN A 89 -21.95 22.04 12.19
N GLU A 90 -22.11 23.30 12.56
CA GLU A 90 -22.94 24.24 11.81
C GLU A 90 -22.41 24.38 10.36
N GLY A 91 -23.25 24.06 9.40
CA GLY A 91 -23.05 24.34 7.97
C GLY A 91 -22.49 23.23 7.08
N LEU A 92 -21.91 22.17 7.62
CA LEU A 92 -21.41 21.03 6.83
C LEU A 92 -22.25 19.77 7.01
N CYS A 93 -22.82 19.59 8.18
CA CYS A 93 -23.71 18.49 8.54
C CYS A 93 -24.99 19.13 9.03
N GLU A 94 -25.97 19.32 8.15
CA GLU A 94 -27.23 19.92 8.52
C GLU A 94 -27.82 19.19 9.72
N TYR A 95 -28.39 20.01 10.61
CA TYR A 95 -28.93 19.62 11.86
C TYR A 95 -30.01 18.53 11.73
N ASP A 96 -29.71 17.34 12.26
CA ASP A 96 -30.73 16.32 12.57
C ASP A 96 -30.75 16.10 14.08
N PRO A 97 -31.70 16.70 14.82
CA PRO A 97 -31.75 16.60 16.27
C PRO A 97 -32.02 15.15 16.67
N GLY A 98 -31.02 14.51 17.24
CA GLY A 98 -31.09 13.14 17.71
C GLY A 98 -30.45 12.10 16.79
N SER A 99 -29.92 12.50 15.65
CA SER A 99 -29.12 11.59 14.83
C SER A 99 -27.75 11.39 15.46
N ILE A 100 -27.41 10.12 15.69
CA ILE A 100 -26.05 9.68 16.07
C ILE A 100 -25.22 9.32 14.84
N ASP A 101 -25.79 9.51 13.65
CA ASP A 101 -25.19 9.11 12.41
C ASP A 101 -23.93 9.91 12.07
N ILE A 102 -23.00 9.23 11.40
CA ILE A 102 -21.77 9.85 10.92
C ILE A 102 -22.09 10.65 9.66
N CYS A 103 -21.82 11.94 9.71
CA CYS A 103 -21.94 12.83 8.57
C CYS A 103 -20.78 12.63 7.60
N TYR A 104 -19.55 12.69 8.08
CA TYR A 104 -18.36 12.37 7.30
C TYR A 104 -17.18 11.97 8.19
N ILE A 105 -16.24 11.26 7.60
CA ILE A 105 -14.96 10.91 8.22
C ILE A 105 -13.86 11.76 7.60
N GLU A 106 -13.10 12.46 8.43
CA GLU A 106 -11.97 13.26 8.01
C GLU A 106 -10.77 12.37 7.75
N LEU A 107 -10.22 12.44 6.54
CA LEU A 107 -8.99 11.76 6.16
C LEU A 107 -7.86 12.79 6.02
N ARG A 108 -6.76 12.52 6.71
CA ARG A 108 -5.53 13.29 6.56
C ARG A 108 -4.40 12.37 6.17
N LYS A 109 -3.60 12.80 5.20
CA LYS A 109 -2.35 12.11 4.88
C LYS A 109 -1.35 12.29 6.02
N GLU A 110 -0.73 11.19 6.41
CA GLU A 110 0.29 11.16 7.44
C GLU A 110 1.50 10.35 6.99
N ASN A 111 2.68 10.66 7.54
CA ASN A 111 3.86 9.84 7.35
C ASN A 111 3.74 8.59 8.23
N ARG A 112 3.28 7.51 7.63
CA ARG A 112 2.99 6.24 8.31
C ARG A 112 3.66 5.10 7.57
N GLY A 113 4.06 4.12 8.34
CA GLY A 113 4.48 2.87 7.76
C GLY A 113 5.84 2.85 7.10
N ARG A 114 6.18 1.66 6.66
CA ARG A 114 7.47 1.32 6.05
C ARG A 114 7.26 0.22 5.03
N GLN A 115 8.15 0.16 4.05
CA GLN A 115 8.18 -0.91 3.06
C GLN A 115 9.61 -1.44 2.90
N LEU A 116 9.72 -2.77 2.88
CA LEU A 116 10.98 -3.49 2.69
C LEU A 116 10.81 -4.42 1.51
N MET A 117 11.61 -4.21 0.48
CA MET A 117 11.61 -5.06 -0.71
C MET A 117 13.02 -5.49 -1.05
N SER A 118 13.19 -6.72 -1.49
CA SER A 118 14.46 -7.22 -2.06
C SER A 118 14.19 -8.32 -3.06
N GLY A 119 15.11 -8.46 -4.02
CA GLY A 119 14.98 -9.47 -5.05
C GLY A 119 16.27 -9.70 -5.79
N LEU A 120 16.17 -10.61 -6.74
CA LEU A 120 17.21 -10.95 -7.71
C LEU A 120 16.65 -10.72 -9.10
N ASP A 121 17.41 -10.03 -9.94
CA ASP A 121 17.15 -9.90 -11.36
C ASP A 121 18.16 -10.77 -12.13
N LEU A 122 17.65 -11.61 -13.01
CA LEU A 122 18.42 -12.47 -13.89
C LEU A 122 18.22 -12.04 -15.33
N GLY A 123 19.29 -11.83 -16.05
CA GLY A 123 19.29 -11.58 -17.48
C GLY A 123 20.16 -12.60 -18.21
N LEU A 124 19.63 -13.14 -19.29
CA LEU A 124 20.36 -13.98 -20.22
C LEU A 124 20.14 -13.46 -21.64
N SER A 125 21.19 -13.22 -22.38
CA SER A 125 21.09 -12.90 -23.81
C SER A 125 22.10 -13.72 -24.60
N VAL A 126 21.62 -14.30 -25.67
CA VAL A 126 22.44 -15.01 -26.65
C VAL A 126 22.16 -14.41 -28.03
N SER A 127 23.19 -14.05 -28.75
CA SER A 127 23.11 -13.49 -30.10
C SER A 127 23.88 -14.35 -31.09
N ASP A 128 23.66 -14.09 -32.39
CA ASP A 128 24.38 -14.73 -33.50
C ASP A 128 24.34 -16.28 -33.46
N ILE A 129 23.16 -16.84 -33.10
CA ILE A 129 22.92 -18.29 -33.17
C ILE A 129 22.68 -18.65 -34.63
N ARG A 130 23.71 -19.14 -35.31
CA ARG A 130 23.64 -19.49 -36.71
C ARG A 130 23.06 -20.89 -36.92
N THR A 131 22.06 -20.99 -37.74
CA THR A 131 21.39 -22.24 -38.11
C THR A 131 21.30 -22.34 -39.63
N GLY A 132 20.93 -23.51 -40.15
CA GLY A 132 20.73 -23.70 -41.57
C GLY A 132 19.62 -22.84 -42.21
N VAL A 133 18.75 -22.25 -41.37
CA VAL A 133 17.60 -21.42 -41.84
C VAL A 133 17.75 -19.93 -41.48
N GLY A 134 18.83 -19.54 -40.79
CA GLY A 134 19.08 -18.13 -40.47
C GLY A 134 19.86 -17.94 -39.16
N THR A 135 20.03 -16.67 -38.81
CA THR A 135 20.69 -16.24 -37.56
C THR A 135 19.63 -15.78 -36.57
N PHE A 136 19.69 -16.27 -35.31
CA PHE A 136 18.75 -15.99 -34.25
C PHE A 136 19.44 -15.30 -33.08
N ALA A 137 18.65 -14.59 -32.31
CA ALA A 137 18.99 -14.07 -30.99
C ALA A 137 17.89 -14.40 -30.00
N ALA A 138 18.27 -14.68 -28.77
CA ALA A 138 17.32 -14.93 -27.67
C ALA A 138 17.68 -14.06 -26.47
N ARG A 139 16.65 -13.59 -25.77
CA ARG A 139 16.80 -12.86 -24.50
C ARG A 139 15.75 -13.34 -23.52
N LEU A 140 16.21 -13.63 -22.29
CA LEU A 140 15.37 -13.97 -21.16
C LEU A 140 15.70 -13.01 -20.02
N ASN A 141 14.68 -12.39 -19.43
CA ASN A 141 14.83 -11.60 -18.22
C ASN A 141 13.79 -12.09 -17.19
N GLY A 142 14.19 -12.13 -15.94
CA GLY A 142 13.30 -12.54 -14.85
C GLY A 142 13.68 -11.83 -13.56
N THR A 143 12.68 -11.54 -12.76
CA THR A 143 12.84 -10.99 -11.40
C THR A 143 12.28 -11.98 -10.39
N TRP A 144 13.09 -12.30 -9.38
CA TRP A 144 12.65 -13.11 -8.26
C TRP A 144 12.60 -12.25 -6.99
N THR A 145 11.39 -11.94 -6.54
CA THR A 145 11.18 -11.18 -5.31
C THR A 145 11.43 -12.09 -4.10
N LEU A 146 12.44 -11.77 -3.31
CA LEU A 146 12.82 -12.51 -2.09
C LEU A 146 12.07 -11.99 -0.86
N LYS A 147 11.79 -10.69 -0.82
CA LYS A 147 11.10 -10.04 0.28
C LYS A 147 10.19 -8.95 -0.25
N SER A 148 8.96 -8.94 0.24
CA SER A 148 8.03 -7.84 0.07
C SER A 148 7.24 -7.73 1.38
N LYS A 149 7.63 -6.79 2.23
CA LYS A 149 6.99 -6.56 3.54
C LYS A 149 6.56 -5.12 3.65
N GLN A 150 5.41 -4.92 4.22
CA GLN A 150 4.85 -3.61 4.47
C GLN A 150 4.38 -3.50 5.93
N GLN A 151 4.47 -2.29 6.45
CA GLN A 151 3.96 -1.88 7.75
C GLN A 151 3.08 -0.65 7.49
N THR A 152 1.82 -0.70 7.88
CA THR A 152 0.84 0.38 7.60
C THR A 152 0.94 1.54 8.57
N ALA A 153 1.42 1.29 9.79
CA ALA A 153 1.68 2.31 10.79
C ALA A 153 2.93 1.94 11.60
N ASN A 154 3.54 2.92 12.27
CA ASN A 154 4.81 2.71 12.99
C ASN A 154 4.71 1.72 14.17
N ASP A 155 3.51 1.49 14.67
CA ASP A 155 3.17 0.62 15.80
C ASP A 155 2.55 -0.73 15.38
N THR A 156 2.38 -0.98 14.07
CA THR A 156 1.82 -2.24 13.57
C THR A 156 2.91 -3.23 13.17
N PRO A 157 2.64 -4.54 13.20
CA PRO A 157 3.58 -5.53 12.70
C PRO A 157 3.76 -5.43 11.18
N TYR A 158 4.91 -5.92 10.70
CA TYR A 158 5.11 -6.10 9.25
C TYR A 158 4.30 -7.29 8.75
N TYR A 159 3.60 -7.11 7.65
CA TYR A 159 2.98 -8.21 6.90
C TYR A 159 3.70 -8.44 5.57
N SER A 160 3.64 -9.65 5.07
CA SER A 160 4.28 -10.06 3.82
C SER A 160 3.26 -10.06 2.70
N ASN A 161 3.61 -9.44 1.57
CA ASN A 161 2.80 -9.44 0.34
C ASN A 161 3.26 -10.56 -0.63
N LEU A 162 4.24 -11.40 -0.24
CA LEU A 162 4.70 -12.48 -1.11
C LEU A 162 3.67 -13.61 -1.15
N GLY A 163 3.30 -14.00 -2.38
CA GLY A 163 2.35 -15.10 -2.60
C GLY A 163 0.90 -14.77 -2.21
N GLN A 164 0.61 -13.53 -1.90
CA GLN A 164 -0.74 -13.06 -1.65
C GLN A 164 -1.21 -12.18 -2.80
N PHE A 165 -2.40 -12.44 -3.31
CA PHE A 165 -3.13 -11.43 -4.05
C PHE A 165 -3.60 -10.41 -3.01
N VAL A 166 -2.93 -9.27 -2.98
CA VAL A 166 -3.45 -8.12 -2.25
C VAL A 166 -4.66 -7.68 -3.07
N ASN A 167 -5.83 -8.07 -2.62
CA ASN A 167 -7.05 -7.42 -3.08
C ASN A 167 -6.96 -6.03 -2.44
N ASP A 168 -6.52 -5.04 -3.21
CA ASP A 168 -6.69 -3.64 -2.84
C ASP A 168 -8.19 -3.38 -2.85
N GLY A 169 -8.86 -3.96 -1.87
CA GLY A 169 -10.24 -3.65 -1.54
C GLY A 169 -10.26 -2.20 -1.11
N VAL A 170 -10.53 -1.37 -2.08
CA VAL A 170 -10.98 0.00 -1.89
C VAL A 170 -12.33 -0.05 -1.26
#